data_ceeb0a449023e6dbbc2f6c6d064707b8
#
_entry.id   ceeb0a449023e6dbbc2f6c6d064707b8
#
_cell.length_a   1.000
_cell.length_b   1.000
_cell.length_c   1.000
_cell.angle_alpha   90.00
_cell.angle_beta   90.00
_cell.angle_gamma   90.00
#
_symmetry.space_group_name_H-M   'P 1'
#
loop_
_entity.id
_entity.type
_entity.pdbx_description
1 polymer ?
#
loop_
_entity_poly.entity_id
_entity_poly.type
_entity_poly.pdbx_seq_one_letter_code
_entity_poly.pdbx_strand_id
1 'polypeptide(L)'
;MSDPLTPTPLPEGEGLKQQRSIRSFVLRAGRMGSGQEKALAELGPQFVLPWQASALDLDAAFGRVAPHIVEIGFGMGQATAEIAAQRPGDDFLGIEVHTPGVGALLKAIGERALTNLRIVQHDAVEVLREGIAPGSLAGIHIYFPDPWHKKRHHKRRLIQPDFVRLLVERLRPGGYLHLATDWEGYAEQMLAVLSAEPLLQNTALNYATRPDFRPLTKFEARGIRLGHGVWDLMFSRR
;
A
#
# COMPACT_ATOMS: atom_id res chain seq x y z
N MET A 1 24.44 59.75 39.08
CA MET A 1 24.37 59.38 37.64
C MET A 1 24.33 57.83 37.57
N SER A 2 23.16 57.29 37.36
CA SER A 2 22.90 55.82 37.37
C SER A 2 22.86 55.35 35.94
N ASP A 3 23.71 54.39 35.59
CA ASP A 3 23.74 53.73 34.27
C ASP A 3 22.49 52.94 34.03
N PRO A 4 21.93 52.93 32.81
CA PRO A 4 20.78 52.13 32.48
C PRO A 4 21.19 50.67 32.22
N LEU A 5 20.45 49.74 32.87
CA LEU A 5 20.55 48.29 32.73
C LEU A 5 20.23 47.86 31.29
N THR A 6 21.21 47.26 30.62
CA THR A 6 21.03 46.57 29.33
C THR A 6 20.24 45.29 29.57
N PRO A 7 19.16 45.03 28.82
CA PRO A 7 18.42 43.77 28.95
C PRO A 7 19.22 42.57 28.37
N THR A 8 19.32 41.53 29.16
CA THR A 8 19.91 40.25 28.78
C THR A 8 19.07 39.62 27.62
N PRO A 9 19.68 39.18 26.51
CA PRO A 9 18.94 38.48 25.46
C PRO A 9 18.45 37.13 25.98
N LEU A 10 17.17 36.83 25.69
CA LEU A 10 16.57 35.54 25.94
C LEU A 10 17.28 34.46 25.12
N PRO A 11 17.42 33.21 25.61
CA PRO A 11 18.03 32.15 24.86
C PRO A 11 17.18 31.85 23.63
N GLU A 12 17.84 31.77 22.47
CA GLU A 12 17.23 31.34 21.20
C GLU A 12 16.58 29.96 21.38
N GLY A 13 15.30 29.88 21.06
CA GLY A 13 14.49 28.68 21.21
C GLY A 13 15.14 27.48 20.52
N GLU A 14 15.29 26.39 21.27
CA GLU A 14 15.62 25.10 20.73
C GLU A 14 14.60 24.75 19.60
N GLY A 15 15.11 24.72 18.36
CA GLY A 15 14.31 24.35 17.21
C GLY A 15 13.64 23.01 17.48
N LEU A 16 12.32 23.00 17.45
CA LEU A 16 11.50 21.79 17.52
C LEU A 16 12.07 20.78 16.52
N LYS A 17 12.78 19.77 17.01
CA LYS A 17 13.20 18.62 16.22
C LYS A 17 11.92 17.99 15.67
N GLN A 18 11.62 18.25 14.40
CA GLN A 18 10.55 17.60 13.68
C GLN A 18 10.73 16.08 13.87
N GLN A 19 9.88 15.46 14.69
CA GLN A 19 9.90 14.03 14.90
C GLN A 19 9.67 13.37 13.54
N ARG A 20 10.73 12.77 12.99
CA ARG A 20 10.61 11.98 11.75
C ARG A 20 9.56 10.91 11.99
N SER A 21 8.48 10.94 11.21
CA SER A 21 7.44 9.92 11.25
C SER A 21 8.06 8.53 11.07
N ILE A 22 7.62 7.58 11.89
CA ILE A 22 8.10 6.19 11.81
C ILE A 22 7.54 5.60 10.50
N ARG A 23 8.43 5.36 9.52
CA ARG A 23 8.02 4.75 8.25
C ARG A 23 7.85 3.24 8.40
N SER A 24 6.81 2.69 7.78
CA SER A 24 6.53 1.24 7.72
C SER A 24 7.44 0.48 6.75
N PHE A 25 8.18 1.17 5.91
CA PHE A 25 9.06 0.61 4.88
C PHE A 25 10.50 1.10 5.00
N VAL A 26 11.41 0.41 4.31
CA VAL A 26 12.81 0.81 4.14
C VAL A 26 13.09 0.93 2.64
N LEU A 27 13.51 2.12 2.20
CA LEU A 27 14.00 2.29 0.84
C LEU A 27 15.32 1.52 0.69
N ARG A 28 15.32 0.53 -0.19
CA ARG A 28 16.53 -0.21 -0.56
C ARG A 28 16.91 0.18 -1.98
N ALA A 29 18.16 0.60 -2.19
CA ALA A 29 18.70 0.74 -3.53
C ALA A 29 18.79 -0.66 -4.15
N GLY A 30 17.90 -0.97 -5.10
CA GLY A 30 17.92 -2.21 -5.87
C GLY A 30 18.48 -1.95 -7.27
N ARG A 31 19.17 -2.92 -7.85
CA ARG A 31 19.54 -2.87 -9.27
C ARG A 31 18.31 -3.23 -10.11
N MET A 32 18.06 -2.45 -11.15
CA MET A 32 17.10 -2.82 -12.20
C MET A 32 17.81 -3.64 -13.27
N GLY A 33 17.10 -4.60 -13.86
CA GLY A 33 17.54 -5.25 -15.08
C GLY A 33 17.20 -4.39 -16.30
N SER A 34 17.92 -4.58 -17.40
CA SER A 34 17.72 -3.79 -18.64
C SER A 34 16.27 -3.80 -19.15
N GLY A 35 15.54 -4.91 -19.00
CA GLY A 35 14.13 -4.96 -19.37
C GLY A 35 13.21 -4.12 -18.49
N GLN A 36 13.54 -3.92 -17.22
CA GLN A 36 12.80 -3.05 -16.30
C GLN A 36 13.11 -1.57 -16.60
N GLU A 37 14.37 -1.25 -16.89
CA GLU A 37 14.80 0.10 -17.28
C GLU A 37 14.12 0.52 -18.59
N LYS A 38 14.10 -0.37 -19.58
CA LYS A 38 13.41 -0.15 -20.85
C LYS A 38 11.91 0.08 -20.62
N ALA A 39 11.25 -0.79 -19.87
CA ALA A 39 9.82 -0.64 -19.57
C ALA A 39 9.51 0.67 -18.82
N LEU A 40 10.37 1.09 -17.88
CA LEU A 40 10.22 2.35 -17.17
C LEU A 40 10.33 3.56 -18.13
N ALA A 41 11.27 3.53 -19.07
CA ALA A 41 11.45 4.60 -20.05
C ALA A 41 10.28 4.67 -21.06
N GLU A 42 9.82 3.51 -21.57
CA GLU A 42 8.83 3.45 -22.65
C GLU A 42 7.39 3.54 -22.14
N LEU A 43 7.06 2.87 -21.04
CA LEU A 43 5.70 2.76 -20.51
C LEU A 43 5.44 3.66 -19.30
N GLY A 44 6.51 4.10 -18.61
CA GLY A 44 6.39 4.99 -17.45
C GLY A 44 5.53 6.22 -17.72
N PRO A 45 5.74 6.98 -18.81
CA PRO A 45 4.94 8.17 -19.11
C PRO A 45 3.43 7.92 -19.23
N GLN A 46 3.01 6.72 -19.62
CA GLN A 46 1.62 6.36 -19.78
C GLN A 46 0.98 5.78 -18.52
N PHE A 47 1.74 4.97 -17.75
CA PHE A 47 1.18 4.15 -16.68
C PHE A 47 1.55 4.62 -15.28
N VAL A 48 2.63 5.41 -15.12
CA VAL A 48 3.01 5.98 -13.83
C VAL A 48 2.42 7.38 -13.70
N LEU A 49 1.48 7.53 -12.78
CA LEU A 49 0.87 8.81 -12.47
C LEU A 49 1.87 9.66 -11.66
N PRO A 50 2.17 10.89 -12.09
CA PRO A 50 3.03 11.77 -11.33
C PRO A 50 2.37 12.11 -9.98
N TRP A 51 3.10 11.90 -8.90
CA TRP A 51 2.58 12.23 -7.59
C TRP A 51 2.62 13.74 -7.34
N GLN A 52 1.48 14.26 -6.96
CA GLN A 52 1.33 15.60 -6.39
C GLN A 52 0.40 15.47 -5.18
N ALA A 53 0.63 16.27 -4.13
CA ALA A 53 -0.20 16.28 -2.93
C ALA A 53 -1.58 16.90 -3.22
N SER A 54 -2.35 16.25 -4.09
CA SER A 54 -3.68 16.66 -4.53
C SER A 54 -4.51 15.45 -4.94
N ALA A 55 -5.83 15.59 -4.93
CA ALA A 55 -6.75 14.52 -5.30
C ALA A 55 -6.48 14.00 -6.72
N LEU A 56 -6.36 12.68 -6.86
CA LEU A 56 -6.27 11.98 -8.13
C LEU A 56 -7.67 11.75 -8.68
N ASP A 57 -7.90 12.16 -9.91
CA ASP A 57 -9.08 11.76 -10.66
C ASP A 57 -8.81 10.40 -11.31
N LEU A 58 -9.26 9.33 -10.64
CA LEU A 58 -8.99 7.97 -11.11
C LEU A 58 -9.78 7.66 -12.39
N ASP A 59 -11.03 8.13 -12.54
CA ASP A 59 -11.81 7.93 -13.76
C ASP A 59 -11.10 8.56 -14.97
N ALA A 60 -10.59 9.78 -14.82
CA ALA A 60 -9.79 10.43 -15.86
C ALA A 60 -8.45 9.70 -16.12
N ALA A 61 -7.76 9.21 -15.07
CA ALA A 61 -6.50 8.49 -15.21
C ALA A 61 -6.64 7.17 -15.97
N PHE A 62 -7.78 6.48 -15.82
CA PHE A 62 -8.08 5.24 -16.55
C PHE A 62 -8.85 5.47 -17.85
N GLY A 63 -9.45 6.67 -18.03
CA GLY A 63 -10.28 7.01 -19.18
C GLY A 63 -11.63 6.31 -19.18
N ARG A 64 -12.11 5.83 -18.05
CA ARG A 64 -13.40 5.16 -17.85
C ARG A 64 -13.87 5.21 -16.40
N VAL A 65 -15.14 4.98 -16.19
CA VAL A 65 -15.74 4.76 -14.87
C VAL A 65 -15.81 3.27 -14.59
N ALA A 66 -15.10 2.82 -13.57
CA ALA A 66 -15.06 1.42 -13.14
C ALA A 66 -14.80 1.32 -11.63
N PRO A 67 -14.99 0.16 -10.98
CA PRO A 67 -14.58 -0.03 -9.59
C PRO A 67 -13.06 0.14 -9.45
N HIS A 68 -12.61 1.08 -8.60
CA HIS A 68 -11.20 1.30 -8.34
C HIS A 68 -10.71 0.46 -7.16
N ILE A 69 -9.60 -0.23 -7.35
CA ILE A 69 -8.93 -1.04 -6.35
C ILE A 69 -7.50 -0.53 -6.19
N VAL A 70 -7.08 -0.31 -4.94
CA VAL A 70 -5.69 0.08 -4.62
C VAL A 70 -4.94 -1.13 -4.10
N GLU A 71 -3.74 -1.39 -4.64
CA GLU A 71 -2.79 -2.33 -4.03
C GLU A 71 -1.61 -1.58 -3.45
N ILE A 72 -1.35 -1.80 -2.16
CA ILE A 72 -0.28 -1.13 -1.39
C ILE A 72 0.91 -2.06 -1.27
N GLY A 73 2.07 -1.62 -1.77
CA GLY A 73 3.31 -2.37 -1.68
C GLY A 73 3.33 -3.59 -2.60
N PHE A 74 3.04 -3.42 -3.87
CA PHE A 74 2.94 -4.52 -4.85
C PHE A 74 4.29 -5.25 -5.11
N GLY A 75 5.39 -4.77 -4.55
CA GLY A 75 6.72 -5.38 -4.72
C GLY A 75 7.14 -5.45 -6.20
N MET A 76 7.34 -6.66 -6.73
CA MET A 76 7.68 -6.85 -8.15
C MET A 76 6.44 -6.89 -9.07
N GLY A 77 5.24 -6.75 -8.53
CA GLY A 77 3.99 -6.58 -9.25
C GLY A 77 3.47 -7.78 -10.03
N GLN A 78 4.04 -8.98 -9.85
CA GLN A 78 3.60 -10.16 -10.60
C GLN A 78 2.16 -10.54 -10.24
N ALA A 79 1.82 -10.56 -8.95
CA ALA A 79 0.46 -10.85 -8.50
C ALA A 79 -0.52 -9.77 -8.94
N THR A 80 -0.13 -8.50 -8.83
CA THR A 80 -0.93 -7.33 -9.27
C THR A 80 -1.30 -7.43 -10.74
N ALA A 81 -0.31 -7.71 -11.62
CA ALA A 81 -0.56 -7.86 -13.05
C ALA A 81 -1.47 -9.06 -13.37
N GLU A 82 -1.33 -10.15 -12.62
CA GLU A 82 -2.17 -11.34 -12.80
C GLU A 82 -3.62 -11.09 -12.34
N ILE A 83 -3.81 -10.43 -11.20
CA ILE A 83 -5.13 -10.03 -10.70
C ILE A 83 -5.81 -9.06 -11.68
N ALA A 84 -5.09 -8.05 -12.16
CA ALA A 84 -5.62 -7.09 -13.12
C ALA A 84 -6.04 -7.76 -14.44
N ALA A 85 -5.27 -8.74 -14.93
CA ALA A 85 -5.61 -9.52 -16.12
C ALA A 85 -6.89 -10.37 -15.95
N GLN A 86 -7.10 -10.92 -14.75
CA GLN A 86 -8.30 -11.73 -14.44
C GLN A 86 -9.54 -10.88 -14.19
N ARG A 87 -9.38 -9.60 -13.91
CA ARG A 87 -10.47 -8.68 -13.53
C ARG A 87 -10.50 -7.43 -14.43
N PRO A 88 -10.73 -7.59 -15.74
CA PRO A 88 -10.69 -6.46 -16.70
C PRO A 88 -11.79 -5.43 -16.50
N GLY A 89 -12.83 -5.76 -15.72
CA GLY A 89 -13.91 -4.85 -15.34
C GLY A 89 -13.56 -3.87 -14.20
N ASP A 90 -12.45 -4.11 -13.50
CA ASP A 90 -11.96 -3.25 -12.42
C ASP A 90 -10.70 -2.51 -12.83
N ASP A 91 -10.44 -1.37 -12.21
CA ASP A 91 -9.24 -0.57 -12.39
C ASP A 91 -8.34 -0.65 -11.16
N PHE A 92 -7.06 -0.91 -11.36
CA PHE A 92 -6.08 -1.13 -10.30
C PHE A 92 -5.07 0.01 -10.22
N LEU A 93 -4.94 0.63 -9.05
CA LEU A 93 -3.87 1.57 -8.74
C LEU A 93 -2.87 0.88 -7.83
N GLY A 94 -1.69 0.55 -8.35
CA GLY A 94 -0.58 0.04 -7.56
C GLY A 94 0.22 1.19 -6.94
N ILE A 95 0.50 1.11 -5.63
CA ILE A 95 1.34 2.08 -4.93
C ILE A 95 2.59 1.36 -4.42
N GLU A 96 3.77 1.85 -4.80
CA GLU A 96 5.05 1.25 -4.41
C GLU A 96 6.13 2.34 -4.31
N VAL A 97 7.08 2.16 -3.40
CA VAL A 97 8.23 3.08 -3.23
C VAL A 97 9.50 2.57 -3.92
N HIS A 98 9.55 1.29 -4.27
CA HIS A 98 10.73 0.60 -4.78
C HIS A 98 10.78 0.63 -6.31
N THR A 99 11.66 1.47 -6.87
CA THR A 99 11.78 1.69 -8.33
C THR A 99 11.93 0.40 -9.16
N PRO A 100 12.75 -0.60 -8.77
CA PRO A 100 12.80 -1.87 -9.49
C PRO A 100 11.46 -2.60 -9.57
N GLY A 101 10.62 -2.48 -8.54
CA GLY A 101 9.26 -3.02 -8.53
C GLY A 101 8.39 -2.33 -9.57
N VAL A 102 8.44 -1.00 -9.62
CA VAL A 102 7.72 -0.20 -10.64
C VAL A 102 8.13 -0.64 -12.06
N GLY A 103 9.44 -0.75 -12.33
CA GLY A 103 9.93 -1.23 -13.62
C GLY A 103 9.48 -2.66 -13.95
N ALA A 104 9.42 -3.54 -12.95
CA ALA A 104 8.95 -4.91 -13.14
C ALA A 104 7.45 -4.97 -13.45
N LEU A 105 6.63 -4.19 -12.76
CA LEU A 105 5.20 -4.12 -13.03
C LEU A 105 4.92 -3.51 -14.41
N LEU A 106 5.62 -2.44 -14.79
CA LEU A 106 5.53 -1.86 -16.13
C LEU A 106 5.86 -2.87 -17.23
N LYS A 107 6.92 -3.66 -17.02
CA LYS A 107 7.25 -4.76 -17.95
C LYS A 107 6.11 -5.76 -18.06
N ALA A 108 5.51 -6.18 -16.95
CA ALA A 108 4.37 -7.10 -16.95
C ALA A 108 3.12 -6.49 -17.61
N ILE A 109 2.87 -5.18 -17.45
CA ILE A 109 1.81 -4.43 -18.13
C ILE A 109 2.00 -4.53 -19.66
N GLY A 110 3.21 -4.26 -20.16
CA GLY A 110 3.51 -4.34 -21.59
C GLY A 110 3.40 -5.76 -22.14
N GLU A 111 3.97 -6.75 -21.45
CA GLU A 111 3.92 -8.16 -21.86
C GLU A 111 2.50 -8.74 -21.94
N ARG A 112 1.58 -8.25 -21.09
CA ARG A 112 0.19 -8.71 -21.00
C ARG A 112 -0.81 -7.77 -21.69
N ALA A 113 -0.34 -6.64 -22.24
CA ALA A 113 -1.17 -5.59 -22.83
C ALA A 113 -2.29 -5.11 -21.89
N LEU A 114 -1.96 -4.91 -20.59
CA LEU A 114 -2.94 -4.46 -19.59
C LEU A 114 -3.25 -2.98 -19.78
N THR A 115 -4.54 -2.62 -19.73
CA THR A 115 -5.02 -1.24 -19.84
C THR A 115 -5.60 -0.71 -18.53
N ASN A 116 -6.00 -1.62 -17.63
CA ASN A 116 -6.71 -1.37 -16.37
C ASN A 116 -5.76 -1.30 -15.15
N LEU A 117 -4.51 -0.86 -15.35
CA LEU A 117 -3.54 -0.72 -14.27
C LEU A 117 -2.80 0.61 -14.37
N ARG A 118 -2.65 1.32 -13.27
CA ARG A 118 -1.82 2.53 -13.13
C ARG A 118 -0.95 2.39 -11.87
N ILE A 119 0.11 3.18 -11.81
CA ILE A 119 1.10 3.12 -10.73
C ILE A 119 1.30 4.52 -10.16
N VAL A 120 1.39 4.62 -8.83
CA VAL A 120 1.95 5.78 -8.13
C VAL A 120 3.20 5.33 -7.38
N GLN A 121 4.34 5.93 -7.69
CA GLN A 121 5.58 5.64 -6.99
C GLN A 121 5.76 6.63 -5.83
N HIS A 122 5.14 6.33 -4.69
CA HIS A 122 5.19 7.19 -3.51
C HIS A 122 4.82 6.43 -2.22
N ASP A 123 4.91 7.10 -1.06
CA ASP A 123 4.43 6.57 0.23
C ASP A 123 2.90 6.39 0.20
N ALA A 124 2.45 5.16 0.44
CA ALA A 124 1.04 4.82 0.37
C ALA A 124 0.17 5.58 1.38
N VAL A 125 0.72 5.92 2.56
CA VAL A 125 -0.02 6.70 3.57
C VAL A 125 -0.31 8.11 3.05
N GLU A 126 0.67 8.74 2.40
CA GLU A 126 0.51 10.06 1.80
C GLU A 126 -0.45 10.01 0.61
N VAL A 127 -0.29 9.02 -0.29
CA VAL A 127 -1.19 8.85 -1.44
C VAL A 127 -2.63 8.64 -0.99
N LEU A 128 -2.88 7.78 -0.02
CA LEU A 128 -4.23 7.55 0.50
C LEU A 128 -4.82 8.80 1.14
N ARG A 129 -4.01 9.54 1.90
CA ARG A 129 -4.49 10.72 2.64
C ARG A 129 -4.84 11.87 1.72
N GLU A 130 -4.00 12.15 0.75
CA GLU A 130 -4.03 13.37 -0.06
C GLU A 130 -4.53 13.13 -1.49
N GLY A 131 -4.29 11.91 -2.03
CA GLY A 131 -4.61 11.58 -3.41
C GLY A 131 -5.94 10.84 -3.59
N ILE A 132 -6.40 10.08 -2.60
CA ILE A 132 -7.61 9.27 -2.76
C ILE A 132 -8.80 9.91 -2.07
N ALA A 133 -9.87 10.15 -2.82
CA ALA A 133 -11.10 10.72 -2.28
C ALA A 133 -11.77 9.77 -1.25
N PRO A 134 -12.37 10.28 -0.17
CA PRO A 134 -13.14 9.46 0.76
C PRO A 134 -14.27 8.70 0.05
N GLY A 135 -14.46 7.43 0.41
CA GLY A 135 -15.55 6.60 -0.11
C GLY A 135 -15.46 6.26 -1.59
N SER A 136 -14.29 6.38 -2.24
CA SER A 136 -14.13 6.16 -3.68
C SER A 136 -13.65 4.75 -4.05
N LEU A 137 -13.03 4.01 -3.14
CA LEU A 137 -12.43 2.73 -3.47
C LEU A 137 -13.41 1.56 -3.30
N ALA A 138 -13.45 0.68 -4.28
CA ALA A 138 -14.16 -0.58 -4.23
C ALA A 138 -13.41 -1.67 -3.44
N GLY A 139 -12.08 -1.58 -3.40
CA GLY A 139 -11.24 -2.52 -2.66
C GLY A 139 -9.84 -2.00 -2.39
N ILE A 140 -9.20 -2.58 -1.38
CA ILE A 140 -7.78 -2.32 -1.06
C ILE A 140 -7.10 -3.67 -0.81
N HIS A 141 -5.96 -3.89 -1.46
CA HIS A 141 -5.11 -5.05 -1.31
C HIS A 141 -3.82 -4.70 -0.59
N ILE A 142 -3.42 -5.52 0.39
CA ILE A 142 -2.14 -5.38 1.11
C ILE A 142 -1.57 -6.78 1.33
N TYR A 143 -0.64 -7.18 0.47
CA TYR A 143 -0.12 -8.53 0.49
C TYR A 143 1.33 -8.57 1.01
N PHE A 144 1.57 -9.43 2.00
CA PHE A 144 2.88 -9.70 2.59
C PHE A 144 3.65 -8.45 3.02
N PRO A 145 3.01 -7.50 3.74
CA PRO A 145 3.72 -6.34 4.27
C PRO A 145 4.79 -6.77 5.26
N ASP A 146 5.85 -5.97 5.40
CA ASP A 146 6.98 -6.26 6.29
C ASP A 146 6.51 -6.64 7.71
N PRO A 147 6.79 -7.87 8.21
CA PRO A 147 6.25 -8.35 9.49
C PRO A 147 7.00 -7.79 10.71
N TRP A 148 8.18 -7.17 10.51
CA TRP A 148 9.00 -6.60 11.58
C TRP A 148 9.11 -7.54 12.79
N HIS A 149 9.71 -8.72 12.63
CA HIS A 149 9.76 -9.82 13.58
C HIS A 149 10.12 -9.44 15.02
N LYS A 150 11.05 -8.48 15.22
CA LYS A 150 11.48 -8.07 16.56
C LYS A 150 10.41 -7.21 17.23
N LYS A 151 9.96 -7.58 18.44
CA LYS A 151 8.91 -6.91 19.22
C LYS A 151 9.07 -5.38 19.28
N ARG A 152 10.31 -4.89 19.47
CA ARG A 152 10.62 -3.44 19.48
C ARG A 152 10.33 -2.73 18.14
N HIS A 153 10.16 -3.49 17.04
CA HIS A 153 9.87 -2.96 15.71
C HIS A 153 8.39 -3.07 15.32
N HIS A 154 7.53 -3.70 16.13
CA HIS A 154 6.10 -3.86 15.80
C HIS A 154 5.40 -2.52 15.56
N LYS A 155 5.85 -1.42 16.19
CA LYS A 155 5.38 -0.06 15.91
C LYS A 155 5.62 0.42 14.45
N ARG A 156 6.43 -0.30 13.67
CA ARG A 156 6.69 -0.04 12.24
C ARG A 156 5.76 -0.83 11.33
N ARG A 157 5.02 -1.82 11.85
CA ARG A 157 4.05 -2.57 11.07
C ARG A 157 3.04 -1.62 10.46
N LEU A 158 2.71 -1.83 9.20
CA LEU A 158 1.81 -0.95 8.45
C LEU A 158 0.39 -0.98 9.05
N ILE A 159 -0.10 -2.17 9.42
CA ILE A 159 -1.45 -2.33 9.94
C ILE A 159 -1.49 -1.94 11.41
N GLN A 160 -1.86 -0.67 11.63
CA GLN A 160 -2.07 -0.03 12.93
C GLN A 160 -3.46 0.63 12.94
N PRO A 161 -4.07 0.90 14.09
CA PRO A 161 -5.42 1.46 14.17
C PRO A 161 -5.62 2.73 13.34
N ASP A 162 -4.68 3.68 13.39
CA ASP A 162 -4.78 4.95 12.63
C ASP A 162 -4.76 4.72 11.12
N PHE A 163 -3.94 3.78 10.67
CA PHE A 163 -3.88 3.44 9.24
C PHE A 163 -5.14 2.70 8.80
N VAL A 164 -5.67 1.80 9.62
CA VAL A 164 -6.94 1.10 9.30
C VAL A 164 -8.09 2.10 9.19
N ARG A 165 -8.19 3.10 10.07
CA ARG A 165 -9.18 4.17 9.93
C ARG A 165 -9.06 4.90 8.61
N LEU A 166 -7.83 5.24 8.18
CA LEU A 166 -7.59 5.86 6.88
C LEU A 166 -8.06 4.94 5.73
N LEU A 167 -7.76 3.65 5.77
CA LEU A 167 -8.23 2.69 4.75
C LEU A 167 -9.76 2.67 4.67
N VAL A 168 -10.42 2.61 5.81
CA VAL A 168 -11.89 2.60 5.90
C VAL A 168 -12.51 3.88 5.37
N GLU A 169 -11.91 5.04 5.66
CA GLU A 169 -12.36 6.32 5.08
C GLU A 169 -12.32 6.33 3.55
N ARG A 170 -11.33 5.67 2.94
CA ARG A 170 -11.16 5.63 1.47
C ARG A 170 -12.06 4.62 0.78
N LEU A 171 -12.41 3.53 1.46
CA LEU A 171 -13.36 2.55 0.94
C LEU A 171 -14.78 3.13 0.83
N ARG A 172 -15.50 2.77 -0.21
CA ARG A 172 -16.95 2.99 -0.28
C ARG A 172 -17.71 2.01 0.64
N PRO A 173 -18.93 2.31 1.07
CA PRO A 173 -19.79 1.29 1.69
C PRO A 173 -19.90 0.05 0.80
N GLY A 174 -19.78 -1.14 1.41
CA GLY A 174 -19.69 -2.41 0.67
C GLY A 174 -18.33 -2.69 0.00
N GLY A 175 -17.38 -1.75 0.06
CA GLY A 175 -16.00 -1.98 -0.38
C GLY A 175 -15.28 -2.95 0.55
N TYR A 176 -14.14 -3.50 0.11
CA TYR A 176 -13.44 -4.56 0.86
C TYR A 176 -11.96 -4.27 1.09
N LEU A 177 -11.44 -4.82 2.17
CA LEU A 177 -10.01 -4.95 2.46
C LEU A 177 -9.61 -6.42 2.30
N HIS A 178 -8.55 -6.68 1.55
CA HIS A 178 -7.94 -7.99 1.46
C HIS A 178 -6.46 -7.91 1.84
N LEU A 179 -6.09 -8.57 2.93
CA LEU A 179 -4.72 -8.66 3.40
C LEU A 179 -4.25 -10.10 3.39
N ALA A 180 -2.96 -10.31 3.18
CA ALA A 180 -2.35 -11.62 3.33
C ALA A 180 -0.98 -11.49 4.00
N THR A 181 -0.61 -12.45 4.83
CA THR A 181 0.72 -12.54 5.45
C THR A 181 1.11 -14.00 5.70
N ASP A 182 2.41 -14.27 5.65
CA ASP A 182 3.01 -15.58 5.99
C ASP A 182 3.60 -15.60 7.41
N TRP A 183 3.33 -14.56 8.22
CA TRP A 183 3.81 -14.42 9.59
C TRP A 183 2.65 -14.44 10.58
N GLU A 184 2.50 -15.55 11.33
CA GLU A 184 1.37 -15.80 12.24
C GLU A 184 1.15 -14.66 13.24
N GLY A 185 2.17 -14.23 13.98
CA GLY A 185 2.03 -13.14 14.95
C GLY A 185 1.74 -11.76 14.32
N TYR A 186 1.82 -11.62 12.98
CA TYR A 186 1.32 -10.45 12.29
C TYR A 186 -0.13 -10.67 11.82
N ALA A 187 -0.48 -11.88 11.42
CA ALA A 187 -1.86 -12.25 11.12
C ALA A 187 -2.78 -12.03 12.32
N GLU A 188 -2.35 -12.47 13.51
CA GLU A 188 -3.07 -12.23 14.78
C GLU A 188 -3.26 -10.73 15.07
N GLN A 189 -2.19 -9.93 14.91
CA GLN A 189 -2.29 -8.48 15.09
C GLN A 189 -3.21 -7.84 14.06
N MET A 190 -3.11 -8.21 12.76
CA MET A 190 -4.00 -7.72 11.71
C MET A 190 -5.45 -8.04 12.05
N LEU A 191 -5.75 -9.28 12.41
CA LEU A 191 -7.09 -9.70 12.79
C LEU A 191 -7.64 -8.88 13.96
N ALA A 192 -6.84 -8.69 15.02
CA ALA A 192 -7.22 -7.91 16.18
C ALA A 192 -7.51 -6.44 15.82
N VAL A 193 -6.63 -5.79 15.06
CA VAL A 193 -6.77 -4.37 14.69
C VAL A 193 -7.95 -4.15 13.75
N LEU A 194 -8.13 -5.02 12.74
CA LEU A 194 -9.24 -4.91 11.80
C LEU A 194 -10.60 -5.19 12.47
N SER A 195 -10.66 -6.18 13.36
CA SER A 195 -11.88 -6.51 14.09
C SER A 195 -12.29 -5.45 15.13
N ALA A 196 -11.34 -4.64 15.58
CA ALA A 196 -11.60 -3.52 16.48
C ALA A 196 -12.16 -2.27 15.77
N GLU A 197 -12.09 -2.21 14.44
CA GLU A 197 -12.63 -1.08 13.66
C GLU A 197 -14.14 -1.23 13.45
N PRO A 198 -14.98 -0.33 14.02
CA PRO A 198 -16.43 -0.51 14.03
C PRO A 198 -17.10 -0.57 12.66
N LEU A 199 -16.49 0.08 11.66
CA LEU A 199 -17.02 0.12 10.30
C LEU A 199 -16.57 -1.07 9.43
N LEU A 200 -15.76 -1.98 9.98
CA LEU A 200 -15.37 -3.20 9.30
C LEU A 200 -16.14 -4.41 9.82
N GLN A 201 -16.39 -5.34 8.92
CA GLN A 201 -16.95 -6.65 9.23
C GLN A 201 -16.07 -7.73 8.61
N ASN A 202 -15.58 -8.66 9.44
CA ASN A 202 -14.87 -9.81 8.94
C ASN A 202 -15.83 -10.69 8.12
N THR A 203 -15.43 -11.09 6.93
CA THR A 203 -16.25 -11.95 6.03
C THR A 203 -16.10 -13.44 6.34
N ALA A 204 -15.17 -13.79 7.26
CA ALA A 204 -14.94 -15.14 7.76
C ALA A 204 -14.96 -15.15 9.29
N LEU A 205 -14.95 -16.33 9.91
CA LEU A 205 -14.90 -16.44 11.38
C LEU A 205 -13.61 -15.82 11.94
N ASN A 206 -12.46 -16.12 11.33
CA ASN A 206 -11.15 -15.56 11.67
C ASN A 206 -10.40 -15.19 10.37
N TYR A 207 -9.83 -16.19 9.69
CA TYR A 207 -9.10 -16.04 8.44
C TYR A 207 -9.93 -16.57 7.27
N ALA A 208 -9.87 -15.88 6.15
CA ALA A 208 -10.55 -16.28 4.92
C ALA A 208 -9.75 -17.38 4.19
N THR A 209 -10.43 -18.14 3.40
CA THR A 209 -9.77 -18.94 2.35
C THR A 209 -9.17 -17.99 1.32
N ARG A 210 -8.01 -18.35 0.75
CA ARG A 210 -7.40 -17.55 -0.32
C ARG A 210 -8.40 -17.41 -1.48
N PRO A 211 -8.78 -16.18 -1.88
CA PRO A 211 -9.69 -15.98 -3.01
C PRO A 211 -9.06 -16.45 -4.33
N ASP A 212 -9.88 -16.95 -5.25
CA ASP A 212 -9.41 -17.49 -6.53
C ASP A 212 -8.64 -16.45 -7.37
N PHE A 213 -9.02 -15.17 -7.28
CA PHE A 213 -8.33 -14.10 -7.98
C PHE A 213 -6.93 -13.79 -7.42
N ARG A 214 -6.61 -14.18 -6.18
CA ARG A 214 -5.26 -13.98 -5.62
C ARG A 214 -4.35 -15.15 -6.01
N PRO A 215 -3.38 -14.94 -6.92
CA PRO A 215 -2.52 -16.01 -7.38
C PRO A 215 -1.63 -16.52 -6.24
N LEU A 216 -1.26 -17.78 -6.32
CA LEU A 216 -0.26 -18.36 -5.45
C LEU A 216 1.13 -17.84 -5.86
N THR A 217 1.75 -16.99 -5.04
CA THR A 217 3.07 -16.48 -5.35
C THR A 217 4.15 -17.56 -5.21
N LYS A 218 5.29 -17.40 -5.90
CA LYS A 218 6.42 -18.33 -5.78
C LYS A 218 6.94 -18.44 -4.34
N PHE A 219 6.93 -17.33 -3.59
CA PHE A 219 7.33 -17.29 -2.19
C PHE A 219 6.37 -18.07 -1.31
N GLU A 220 5.07 -17.86 -1.50
CA GLU A 220 4.01 -18.56 -0.80
C GLU A 220 4.07 -20.06 -1.08
N ALA A 221 4.17 -20.47 -2.35
CA ALA A 221 4.31 -21.88 -2.73
C ALA A 221 5.55 -22.55 -2.10
N ARG A 222 6.66 -21.81 -1.97
CA ARG A 222 7.86 -22.28 -1.26
C ARG A 222 7.61 -22.37 0.25
N GLY A 223 6.98 -21.35 0.85
CA GLY A 223 6.64 -21.32 2.27
C GLY A 223 5.74 -22.50 2.66
N ILE A 224 4.69 -22.74 1.90
CA ILE A 224 3.76 -23.87 2.11
C ILE A 224 4.53 -25.22 2.09
N ARG A 225 5.44 -25.41 1.11
CA ARG A 225 6.27 -26.63 1.04
C ARG A 225 7.18 -26.81 2.25
N LEU A 226 7.53 -25.72 2.95
CA LEU A 226 8.35 -25.74 4.17
C LEU A 226 7.48 -25.79 5.45
N GLY A 227 6.14 -25.95 5.32
CA GLY A 227 5.21 -26.04 6.43
C GLY A 227 4.82 -24.68 7.01
N HIS A 228 5.10 -23.58 6.31
CA HIS A 228 4.67 -22.25 6.73
C HIS A 228 3.21 -22.03 6.34
N GLY A 229 2.42 -21.45 7.25
CA GLY A 229 1.06 -21.00 6.97
C GLY A 229 1.03 -19.71 6.17
N VAL A 230 -0.08 -19.48 5.50
CA VAL A 230 -0.43 -18.17 4.95
C VAL A 230 -1.84 -17.83 5.43
N TRP A 231 -2.02 -16.63 5.93
CA TRP A 231 -3.29 -16.15 6.48
C TRP A 231 -3.83 -15.04 5.59
N ASP A 232 -5.00 -15.28 5.00
CA ASP A 232 -5.79 -14.29 4.29
C ASP A 232 -6.82 -13.68 5.24
N LEU A 233 -6.95 -12.35 5.21
CA LEU A 233 -7.94 -11.61 5.97
C LEU A 233 -8.79 -10.80 4.99
N MET A 234 -10.10 -11.04 5.00
CA MET A 234 -11.05 -10.37 4.13
C MET A 234 -12.10 -9.66 5.00
N PHE A 235 -12.17 -8.34 4.87
CA PHE A 235 -13.12 -7.50 5.59
C PHE A 235 -13.93 -6.66 4.61
N SER A 236 -15.20 -6.44 4.89
CA SER A 236 -16.06 -5.51 4.15
C SER A 236 -16.34 -4.26 4.97
N ARG A 237 -16.41 -3.10 4.31
CA ARG A 237 -16.93 -1.88 4.93
C ARG A 237 -18.45 -1.94 5.02
N ARG A 238 -18.97 -1.72 6.22
CA ARG A 238 -20.41 -1.56 6.51
C ARG A 238 -20.99 -0.31 5.87
#